data_fe15d212299e1c7b095f7893e7cc341d
#
_entry.id   fe15d212299e1c7b095f7893e7cc341d
#
_cell.length_a   1.000
_cell.length_b   1.000
_cell.length_c   1.000
_cell.angle_alpha   90.00
_cell.angle_beta   90.00
_cell.angle_gamma   90.00
#
_symmetry.space_group_name_H-M   'P 1'
#
loop_
_entity.id
_entity.type
_entity.pdbx_description
1 polymer ?
#
loop_
_entity_poly.entity_id
_entity_poly.type
_entity_poly.pdbx_seq_one_letter_code
_entity_poly.pdbx_strand_id
1 'polypeptide(L)'
;MYNNYIFDLYGTLIDINTDEWNDDLWKKIAILYAYKGAHYTYDELNEEYDRLVQAEKKAVLKKSPDTKVVDIKIEKVFRKLFTQKGVKVTKAEVFFIAEAFRCYSTKYIKLYDGVLDLLDTLKAKGKKIYLLSNAQRSFTENELNMFDLTKYFDGICISSDEECSKPDEKYFKTLFDRYGLEKSESIM
;
A
#
# COMPACT_ATOMS: atom_id res chain seq x y z
N MET A 1 -26.61 15.83 -6.90
CA MET A 1 -25.73 14.93 -7.71
C MET A 1 -24.31 15.16 -7.22
N TYR A 2 -23.56 14.08 -6.92
CA TYR A 2 -22.21 14.21 -6.39
C TYR A 2 -21.23 14.76 -7.42
N ASN A 3 -20.24 15.52 -6.95
CA ASN A 3 -19.16 16.07 -7.77
C ASN A 3 -17.86 15.27 -7.56
N ASN A 4 -17.67 14.69 -6.38
CA ASN A 4 -16.49 13.95 -5.97
C ASN A 4 -16.82 12.47 -5.80
N TYR A 5 -16.08 11.61 -6.49
CA TYR A 5 -16.20 10.16 -6.43
C TYR A 5 -14.93 9.61 -5.80
N ILE A 6 -15.07 8.97 -4.64
CA ILE A 6 -13.96 8.39 -3.88
C ILE A 6 -14.02 6.88 -4.06
N PHE A 7 -12.94 6.29 -4.54
CA PHE A 7 -12.85 4.85 -4.77
C PHE A 7 -11.85 4.20 -3.79
N ASP A 8 -12.17 3.00 -3.37
CA ASP A 8 -11.14 2.04 -2.95
C ASP A 8 -10.46 1.43 -4.17
N LEU A 9 -9.35 0.73 -3.98
CA LEU A 9 -8.60 0.11 -5.06
C LEU A 9 -8.87 -1.39 -5.15
N TYR A 10 -8.38 -2.12 -4.17
CA TYR A 10 -8.44 -3.59 -4.15
C TYR A 10 -9.83 -4.08 -3.75
N GLY A 11 -10.35 -5.02 -4.54
CA GLY A 11 -11.74 -5.48 -4.39
C GLY A 11 -12.79 -4.50 -4.92
N THR A 12 -12.35 -3.37 -5.56
CA THR A 12 -13.24 -2.36 -6.14
C THR A 12 -12.88 -2.04 -7.58
N LEU A 13 -11.66 -1.58 -7.84
CA LEU A 13 -11.15 -1.30 -9.19
C LEU A 13 -10.22 -2.41 -9.69
N ILE A 14 -9.44 -2.98 -8.78
CA ILE A 14 -8.48 -4.05 -9.05
C ILE A 14 -8.93 -5.33 -8.34
N ASP A 15 -9.07 -6.42 -9.09
CA ASP A 15 -9.19 -7.77 -8.60
C ASP A 15 -7.78 -8.37 -8.47
N ILE A 16 -7.40 -8.71 -7.25
CA ILE A 16 -6.08 -9.23 -6.93
C ILE A 16 -6.18 -10.38 -5.93
N ASN A 17 -5.32 -11.36 -6.08
CA ASN A 17 -5.11 -12.42 -5.11
C ASN A 17 -3.64 -12.48 -4.72
N THR A 18 -3.35 -12.34 -3.45
CA THR A 18 -2.01 -12.41 -2.88
C THR A 18 -1.94 -13.45 -1.78
N ASP A 19 -0.76 -14.04 -1.61
CA ASP A 19 -0.47 -15.00 -0.54
C ASP A 19 0.89 -14.66 0.07
N GLU A 20 0.84 -13.82 1.09
CA GLU A 20 2.04 -13.35 1.80
C GLU A 20 2.55 -14.37 2.85
N TRP A 21 1.79 -15.47 3.05
CA TRP A 21 2.15 -16.55 3.97
C TRP A 21 2.81 -17.75 3.30
N ASN A 22 3.00 -17.69 1.98
CA ASN A 22 3.55 -18.77 1.19
C ASN A 22 5.04 -18.95 1.48
N ASP A 23 5.45 -20.15 1.85
CA ASP A 23 6.87 -20.49 2.14
C ASP A 23 7.81 -20.20 0.97
N ASP A 24 7.35 -20.40 -0.28
CA ASP A 24 8.17 -20.16 -1.47
C ASP A 24 8.45 -18.67 -1.68
N LEU A 25 7.53 -17.80 -1.27
CA LEU A 25 7.78 -16.36 -1.20
C LEU A 25 8.96 -16.09 -0.23
N TRP A 26 8.86 -16.58 1.00
CA TRP A 26 9.86 -16.32 2.04
C TRP A 26 11.24 -16.90 1.71
N LYS A 27 11.29 -18.09 1.09
CA LYS A 27 12.54 -18.68 0.56
C LYS A 27 13.20 -17.78 -0.49
N LYS A 28 12.42 -17.24 -1.44
CA LYS A 28 12.93 -16.32 -2.48
C LYS A 28 13.41 -14.99 -1.90
N ILE A 29 12.65 -14.43 -0.97
CA ILE A 29 13.03 -13.18 -0.30
C ILE A 29 14.29 -13.38 0.54
N ALA A 30 14.44 -14.50 1.26
CA ALA A 30 15.68 -14.82 1.99
C ALA A 30 16.91 -14.89 1.06
N ILE A 31 16.76 -15.45 -0.15
CA ILE A 31 17.83 -15.45 -1.16
C ILE A 31 18.18 -14.02 -1.59
N LEU A 32 17.20 -13.15 -1.82
CA LEU A 32 17.45 -11.74 -2.19
C LEU A 32 18.18 -10.98 -1.09
N TYR A 33 17.82 -11.23 0.19
CA TYR A 33 18.55 -10.66 1.32
C TYR A 33 19.98 -11.17 1.39
N ALA A 34 20.20 -12.49 1.17
CA ALA A 34 21.53 -13.10 1.17
C ALA A 34 22.44 -12.55 0.06
N TYR A 35 21.90 -12.28 -1.14
CA TYR A 35 22.65 -11.63 -2.23
C TYR A 35 23.19 -10.25 -1.87
N LYS A 36 22.57 -9.60 -0.88
CA LYS A 36 23.01 -8.31 -0.35
C LYS A 36 23.82 -8.44 0.95
N GLY A 37 24.12 -9.67 1.39
CA GLY A 37 24.91 -9.95 2.59
C GLY A 37 24.09 -10.05 3.88
N ALA A 38 22.77 -9.97 3.84
CA ALA A 38 21.90 -10.16 5.00
C ALA A 38 21.38 -11.61 5.04
N HIS A 39 22.08 -12.47 5.77
CA HIS A 39 21.78 -13.90 5.79
C HIS A 39 20.70 -14.24 6.83
N TYR A 40 19.62 -14.83 6.36
CA TYR A 40 18.51 -15.39 7.13
C TYR A 40 18.16 -16.77 6.60
N THR A 41 17.67 -17.66 7.48
CA THR A 41 16.79 -18.74 7.04
C THR A 41 15.44 -18.12 6.66
N TYR A 42 14.61 -18.81 5.87
CA TYR A 42 13.31 -18.25 5.50
C TYR A 42 12.36 -18.14 6.71
N ASP A 43 12.42 -19.10 7.66
CA ASP A 43 11.66 -19.07 8.91
C ASP A 43 12.07 -17.87 9.78
N GLU A 44 13.39 -17.70 10.00
CA GLU A 44 13.93 -16.56 10.75
C GLU A 44 13.52 -15.22 10.10
N LEU A 45 13.53 -15.12 8.77
CA LEU A 45 13.15 -13.89 8.06
C LEU A 45 11.67 -13.58 8.26
N ASN A 46 10.80 -14.59 8.18
CA ASN A 46 9.37 -14.42 8.36
C ASN A 46 9.03 -14.00 9.80
N GLU A 47 9.60 -14.67 10.79
CA GLU A 47 9.41 -14.33 12.21
C GLU A 47 9.89 -12.90 12.52
N GLU A 48 11.07 -12.52 12.01
CA GLU A 48 11.62 -11.17 12.20
C GLU A 48 10.79 -10.09 11.48
N TYR A 49 10.26 -10.40 10.29
CA TYR A 49 9.35 -9.51 9.58
C TYR A 49 8.11 -9.21 10.44
N ASP A 50 7.44 -10.23 10.94
CA ASP A 50 6.26 -10.05 11.79
C ASP A 50 6.57 -9.28 13.07
N ARG A 51 7.69 -9.60 13.73
CA ARG A 51 8.14 -8.87 14.91
C ARG A 51 8.36 -7.37 14.61
N LEU A 52 8.97 -7.06 13.48
CA LEU A 52 9.25 -5.69 13.08
C LEU A 52 7.97 -4.95 12.66
N VAL A 53 7.03 -5.62 12.00
CA VAL A 53 5.70 -5.06 11.69
C VAL A 53 4.99 -4.64 12.98
N GLN A 54 4.96 -5.50 14.00
CA GLN A 54 4.36 -5.17 15.29
C GLN A 54 5.11 -4.03 16.00
N ALA A 55 6.43 -3.99 15.91
CA ALA A 55 7.23 -2.90 16.47
C ALA A 55 6.94 -1.55 15.78
N GLU A 56 6.80 -1.53 14.45
CA GLU A 56 6.42 -0.32 13.72
C GLU A 56 5.01 0.15 14.09
N LYS A 57 4.02 -0.76 14.18
CA LYS A 57 2.65 -0.41 14.62
C LYS A 57 2.66 0.24 16.00
N LYS A 58 3.41 -0.33 16.95
CA LYS A 58 3.57 0.26 18.29
C LYS A 58 4.24 1.64 18.25
N ALA A 59 5.22 1.83 17.36
CA ALA A 59 5.89 3.12 17.20
C ALA A 59 4.96 4.20 16.64
N VAL A 60 4.08 3.85 15.70
CA VAL A 60 3.04 4.74 15.17
C VAL A 60 2.06 5.12 16.28
N LEU A 61 1.54 4.15 17.04
CA LEU A 61 0.62 4.43 18.15
C LEU A 61 1.24 5.33 19.22
N LYS A 62 2.54 5.18 19.49
CA LYS A 62 3.24 6.06 20.43
C LYS A 62 3.27 7.52 19.96
N LYS A 63 3.36 7.75 18.63
CA LYS A 63 3.35 9.10 18.04
C LYS A 63 1.95 9.67 17.89
N SER A 64 1.00 8.83 17.59
CA SER A 64 -0.39 9.17 17.29
C SER A 64 -1.36 8.27 18.09
N PRO A 65 -1.51 8.51 19.41
CA PRO A 65 -2.30 7.64 20.29
C PRO A 65 -3.78 7.56 19.91
N ASP A 66 -4.28 8.58 19.25
CA ASP A 66 -5.70 8.67 18.83
C ASP A 66 -6.00 7.88 17.54
N THR A 67 -5.00 7.28 16.90
CA THR A 67 -5.20 6.45 15.70
C THR A 67 -5.84 5.12 16.10
N LYS A 68 -7.05 4.87 15.60
CA LYS A 68 -7.81 3.65 15.91
C LYS A 68 -7.36 2.46 15.06
N VAL A 69 -7.01 2.70 13.79
CA VAL A 69 -6.59 1.67 12.85
C VAL A 69 -5.26 2.07 12.24
N VAL A 70 -4.20 1.47 12.77
CA VAL A 70 -2.82 1.80 12.40
C VAL A 70 -2.42 1.10 11.12
N ASP A 71 -1.79 1.85 10.22
CA ASP A 71 -0.96 1.32 9.14
C ASP A 71 0.51 1.74 9.33
N ILE A 72 1.40 1.12 8.57
CA ILE A 72 2.85 1.38 8.64
C ILE A 72 3.42 1.52 7.23
N LYS A 73 4.61 2.08 7.11
CA LYS A 73 5.40 2.03 5.87
C LYS A 73 6.22 0.75 5.87
N ILE A 74 5.82 -0.22 5.06
CA ILE A 74 6.46 -1.55 5.03
C ILE A 74 7.94 -1.48 4.65
N GLU A 75 8.36 -0.46 3.92
CA GLU A 75 9.76 -0.21 3.56
C GLU A 75 10.65 -0.01 4.80
N LYS A 76 10.09 0.49 5.91
CA LYS A 76 10.81 0.59 7.17
C LYS A 76 11.16 -0.80 7.73
N VAL A 77 10.23 -1.75 7.59
CA VAL A 77 10.44 -3.15 8.01
C VAL A 77 11.51 -3.79 7.14
N PHE A 78 11.38 -3.72 5.82
CA PHE A 78 12.37 -4.28 4.88
C PHE A 78 13.76 -3.70 5.11
N ARG A 79 13.87 -2.41 5.36
CA ARG A 79 15.16 -1.77 5.69
C ARG A 79 15.74 -2.30 7.01
N LYS A 80 14.90 -2.46 8.05
CA LYS A 80 15.35 -2.96 9.35
C LYS A 80 15.89 -4.37 9.26
N LEU A 81 15.30 -5.24 8.47
CA LEU A 81 15.80 -6.58 8.22
C LEU A 81 17.23 -6.58 7.67
N PHE A 82 17.60 -5.62 6.81
CA PHE A 82 19.01 -5.45 6.39
C PHE A 82 19.89 -4.94 7.52
N THR A 83 19.45 -3.89 8.20
CA THR A 83 20.29 -3.22 9.23
C THR A 83 20.55 -4.08 10.46
N GLN A 84 19.64 -5.00 10.80
CA GLN A 84 19.85 -5.98 11.85
C GLN A 84 21.00 -6.97 11.56
N LYS A 85 21.26 -7.24 10.30
CA LYS A 85 22.40 -8.05 9.85
C LYS A 85 23.64 -7.18 9.52
N GLY A 86 23.64 -5.90 9.92
CA GLY A 86 24.76 -4.99 9.68
C GLY A 86 24.89 -4.48 8.24
N VAL A 87 23.91 -4.75 7.37
CA VAL A 87 23.93 -4.37 5.96
C VAL A 87 23.32 -2.99 5.77
N LYS A 88 24.08 -2.09 5.12
CA LYS A 88 23.58 -0.78 4.69
C LYS A 88 22.95 -0.90 3.30
N VAL A 89 21.75 -0.34 3.13
CA VAL A 89 21.02 -0.37 1.87
C VAL A 89 20.50 1.02 1.50
N THR A 90 20.46 1.27 0.20
CA THR A 90 19.86 2.47 -0.40
C THR A 90 18.34 2.39 -0.34
N LYS A 91 17.67 3.52 -0.63
CA LYS A 91 16.22 3.57 -0.79
C LYS A 91 15.77 2.65 -1.96
N ALA A 92 16.48 2.70 -3.09
CA ALA A 92 16.15 1.90 -4.26
C ALA A 92 16.22 0.39 -3.99
N GLU A 93 17.22 -0.08 -3.24
CA GLU A 93 17.31 -1.49 -2.88
C GLU A 93 16.18 -1.95 -1.97
N VAL A 94 15.74 -1.10 -1.04
CA VAL A 94 14.57 -1.40 -0.18
C VAL A 94 13.29 -1.47 -1.01
N PHE A 95 13.10 -0.54 -1.96
CA PHE A 95 11.95 -0.56 -2.86
C PHE A 95 11.96 -1.80 -3.75
N PHE A 96 13.11 -2.20 -4.28
CA PHE A 96 13.25 -3.43 -5.05
C PHE A 96 12.80 -4.68 -4.26
N ILE A 97 13.17 -4.77 -2.97
CA ILE A 97 12.70 -5.88 -2.11
C ILE A 97 11.17 -5.82 -1.91
N ALA A 98 10.62 -4.62 -1.72
CA ALA A 98 9.17 -4.45 -1.57
C ALA A 98 8.42 -4.88 -2.85
N GLU A 99 8.91 -4.48 -4.02
CA GLU A 99 8.36 -4.88 -5.32
C GLU A 99 8.48 -6.40 -5.54
N ALA A 100 9.64 -7.00 -5.25
CA ALA A 100 9.85 -8.43 -5.35
C ALA A 100 8.93 -9.21 -4.41
N PHE A 101 8.76 -8.75 -3.16
CA PHE A 101 7.84 -9.32 -2.19
C PHE A 101 6.40 -9.30 -2.73
N ARG A 102 5.96 -8.13 -3.22
CA ARG A 102 4.62 -7.99 -3.81
C ARG A 102 4.43 -8.88 -5.04
N CYS A 103 5.40 -8.89 -5.95
CA CYS A 103 5.36 -9.70 -7.15
C CYS A 103 5.28 -11.20 -6.83
N TYR A 104 6.13 -11.69 -5.91
CA TYR A 104 6.15 -13.12 -5.55
C TYR A 104 4.94 -13.55 -4.71
N SER A 105 4.32 -12.64 -3.97
CA SER A 105 3.09 -12.95 -3.23
C SER A 105 1.83 -12.91 -4.12
N THR A 106 1.88 -12.27 -5.31
CA THR A 106 0.73 -12.09 -6.18
C THR A 106 0.50 -13.31 -7.06
N LYS A 107 -0.68 -13.94 -6.93
CA LYS A 107 -1.13 -15.04 -7.79
C LYS A 107 -1.74 -14.54 -9.09
N TYR A 108 -2.53 -13.50 -9.02
CA TYR A 108 -3.05 -12.76 -10.17
C TYR A 108 -3.40 -11.32 -9.78
N ILE A 109 -3.44 -10.47 -10.80
CA ILE A 109 -3.89 -9.08 -10.70
C ILE A 109 -4.52 -8.66 -12.03
N LYS A 110 -5.72 -8.06 -11.98
CA LYS A 110 -6.45 -7.56 -13.17
C LYS A 110 -7.42 -6.46 -12.76
N LEU A 111 -7.89 -5.68 -13.71
CA LEU A 111 -9.03 -4.78 -13.48
C LEU A 111 -10.34 -5.57 -13.44
N TYR A 112 -11.32 -5.09 -12.67
CA TYR A 112 -12.70 -5.53 -12.85
C TYR A 112 -13.25 -5.02 -14.18
N ASP A 113 -14.17 -5.78 -14.75
CA ASP A 113 -14.84 -5.40 -16.00
C ASP A 113 -15.57 -4.06 -15.85
N GLY A 114 -15.46 -3.20 -16.86
CA GLY A 114 -16.12 -1.91 -16.89
C GLY A 114 -15.45 -0.78 -16.08
N VAL A 115 -14.33 -1.05 -15.39
CA VAL A 115 -13.62 -0.01 -14.59
C VAL A 115 -13.19 1.17 -15.44
N LEU A 116 -12.54 0.93 -16.58
CA LEU A 116 -12.09 2.03 -17.45
C LEU A 116 -13.26 2.81 -18.01
N ASP A 117 -14.32 2.15 -18.48
CA ASP A 117 -15.53 2.79 -18.99
C ASP A 117 -16.21 3.68 -17.94
N LEU A 118 -16.23 3.20 -16.68
CA LEU A 118 -16.75 3.99 -15.55
C LEU A 118 -15.92 5.25 -15.31
N LEU A 119 -14.59 5.11 -15.22
CA LEU A 119 -13.69 6.23 -14.96
C LEU A 119 -13.72 7.25 -16.11
N ASP A 120 -13.70 6.79 -17.36
CA ASP A 120 -13.85 7.64 -18.55
C ASP A 120 -15.19 8.39 -18.54
N THR A 121 -16.28 7.69 -18.20
CA THR A 121 -17.62 8.31 -18.10
C THR A 121 -17.66 9.40 -17.04
N LEU A 122 -17.06 9.18 -15.88
CA LEU A 122 -17.00 10.18 -14.81
C LEU A 122 -16.17 11.40 -15.25
N LYS A 123 -15.01 11.18 -15.87
CA LYS A 123 -14.18 12.26 -16.41
C LYS A 123 -14.89 13.04 -17.50
N ALA A 124 -15.56 12.39 -18.44
CA ALA A 124 -16.35 13.04 -19.49
C ALA A 124 -17.49 13.91 -18.93
N LYS A 125 -18.04 13.54 -17.76
CA LYS A 125 -19.04 14.35 -17.03
C LYS A 125 -18.41 15.41 -16.12
N GLY A 126 -17.12 15.67 -16.20
CA GLY A 126 -16.41 16.67 -15.39
C GLY A 126 -16.33 16.33 -13.90
N LYS A 127 -16.50 15.05 -13.53
CA LYS A 127 -16.43 14.62 -12.14
C LYS A 127 -14.99 14.49 -11.66
N LYS A 128 -14.80 14.74 -10.37
CA LYS A 128 -13.52 14.55 -9.68
C LYS A 128 -13.44 13.15 -9.09
N ILE A 129 -12.29 12.51 -9.26
CA ILE A 129 -12.08 11.13 -8.86
C ILE A 129 -10.91 11.08 -7.88
N TYR A 130 -11.14 10.44 -6.73
CA TYR A 130 -10.15 10.31 -5.67
C TYR A 130 -9.97 8.85 -5.30
N LEU A 131 -8.76 8.50 -4.90
CA LEU A 131 -8.44 7.18 -4.36
C LEU A 131 -8.25 7.28 -2.84
N LEU A 132 -8.92 6.41 -2.08
CA LEU A 132 -8.70 6.22 -0.64
C LEU A 132 -8.55 4.72 -0.35
N SER A 133 -7.32 4.23 -0.30
CA SER A 133 -7.05 2.79 -0.22
C SER A 133 -6.23 2.41 1.01
N ASN A 134 -6.60 1.30 1.65
CA ASN A 134 -5.78 0.62 2.65
C ASN A 134 -4.71 -0.19 1.91
N ALA A 135 -3.50 0.36 1.83
CA ALA A 135 -2.47 -0.19 0.96
C ALA A 135 -1.06 0.31 1.33
N GLN A 136 -0.05 -0.34 0.74
CA GLN A 136 1.33 0.09 0.81
C GLN A 136 1.72 0.87 -0.45
N ARG A 137 2.27 2.09 -0.29
CA ARG A 137 2.68 2.95 -1.42
C ARG A 137 3.60 2.21 -2.39
N SER A 138 4.59 1.49 -1.87
CA SER A 138 5.57 0.75 -2.67
C SER A 138 5.00 -0.37 -3.53
N PHE A 139 3.78 -0.83 -3.24
CA PHE A 139 3.07 -1.81 -4.07
C PHE A 139 2.12 -1.09 -5.04
N THR A 140 1.31 -0.20 -4.49
CA THR A 140 0.17 0.41 -5.18
C THR A 140 0.59 1.32 -6.32
N GLU A 141 1.70 2.03 -6.19
CA GLU A 141 2.18 2.95 -7.24
C GLU A 141 2.49 2.19 -8.55
N ASN A 142 3.15 1.04 -8.44
CA ASN A 142 3.45 0.18 -9.59
C ASN A 142 2.18 -0.42 -10.21
N GLU A 143 1.22 -0.82 -9.38
CA GLU A 143 -0.04 -1.41 -9.85
C GLU A 143 -0.95 -0.37 -10.51
N LEU A 144 -1.00 0.86 -10.00
CA LEU A 144 -1.69 1.98 -10.65
C LEU A 144 -1.07 2.31 -12.02
N ASN A 145 0.27 2.27 -12.12
CA ASN A 145 0.98 2.52 -13.37
C ASN A 145 0.78 1.36 -14.36
N MET A 146 0.81 0.10 -13.89
CA MET A 146 0.58 -1.09 -14.70
C MET A 146 -0.75 -1.03 -15.48
N PHE A 147 -1.80 -0.47 -14.85
CA PHE A 147 -3.12 -0.34 -15.44
C PHE A 147 -3.43 1.07 -15.98
N ASP A 148 -2.45 1.97 -15.99
CA ASP A 148 -2.60 3.37 -16.42
C ASP A 148 -3.75 4.11 -15.67
N LEU A 149 -3.94 3.77 -14.40
CA LEU A 149 -5.01 4.33 -13.57
C LEU A 149 -4.67 5.68 -12.95
N THR A 150 -3.40 5.99 -12.76
CA THR A 150 -2.95 7.23 -12.09
C THR A 150 -3.53 8.47 -12.73
N LYS A 151 -3.68 8.49 -14.06
CA LYS A 151 -4.22 9.61 -14.83
C LYS A 151 -5.67 9.97 -14.50
N TYR A 152 -6.45 9.05 -13.96
CA TYR A 152 -7.85 9.28 -13.62
C TYR A 152 -8.04 10.02 -12.31
N PHE A 153 -7.09 9.90 -11.38
CA PHE A 153 -7.27 10.43 -10.03
C PHE A 153 -6.82 11.88 -9.91
N ASP A 154 -7.74 12.73 -9.44
CA ASP A 154 -7.45 14.11 -9.03
C ASP A 154 -6.72 14.14 -7.68
N GLY A 155 -6.78 13.05 -6.92
CA GLY A 155 -6.03 12.87 -5.68
C GLY A 155 -5.95 11.41 -5.24
N ILE A 156 -4.83 11.04 -4.64
CA ILE A 156 -4.53 9.68 -4.18
C ILE A 156 -4.10 9.73 -2.70
N CYS A 157 -4.83 9.00 -1.86
CA CYS A 157 -4.53 8.82 -0.44
C CYS A 157 -4.33 7.33 -0.15
N ILE A 158 -3.15 6.97 0.31
CA ILE A 158 -2.75 5.59 0.62
C ILE A 158 -2.42 5.50 2.11
N SER A 159 -2.99 4.51 2.79
CA SER A 159 -2.95 4.39 4.25
C SER A 159 -1.54 4.31 4.83
N SER A 160 -0.60 3.66 4.16
CA SER A 160 0.78 3.58 4.63
C SER A 160 1.47 4.95 4.68
N ASP A 161 1.11 5.91 3.81
CA ASP A 161 1.67 7.26 3.85
C ASP A 161 1.19 8.03 5.09
N GLU A 162 -0.07 7.79 5.47
CA GLU A 162 -0.75 8.47 6.58
C GLU A 162 -0.56 7.75 7.93
N GLU A 163 0.03 6.57 7.92
CA GLU A 163 0.19 5.68 9.07
C GLU A 163 -1.17 5.38 9.77
N CYS A 164 -2.28 5.48 8.99
CA CYS A 164 -3.66 5.31 9.43
C CYS A 164 -4.51 4.79 8.27
N SER A 165 -5.49 3.91 8.55
CA SER A 165 -6.30 3.26 7.53
C SER A 165 -7.80 3.26 7.83
N LYS A 166 -8.63 2.99 6.82
CA LYS A 166 -10.09 2.77 7.00
C LYS A 166 -10.33 1.62 7.99
N PRO A 167 -11.34 1.70 8.85
CA PRO A 167 -12.41 2.71 8.93
C PRO A 167 -12.13 3.89 9.89
N ASP A 168 -10.87 4.22 10.19
CA ASP A 168 -10.55 5.35 11.07
C ASP A 168 -11.03 6.68 10.44
N GLU A 169 -11.85 7.44 11.16
CA GLU A 169 -12.35 8.75 10.71
C GLU A 169 -11.23 9.74 10.37
N LYS A 170 -10.09 9.64 11.06
CA LYS A 170 -8.91 10.46 10.80
C LYS A 170 -8.40 10.28 9.37
N TYR A 171 -8.46 9.06 8.85
CA TYR A 171 -7.99 8.77 7.49
C TYR A 171 -8.91 9.38 6.44
N PHE A 172 -10.23 9.31 6.63
CA PHE A 172 -11.20 10.02 5.79
C PHE A 172 -10.99 11.53 5.86
N LYS A 173 -10.84 12.07 7.09
CA LYS A 173 -10.60 13.49 7.29
C LYS A 173 -9.36 13.98 6.53
N THR A 174 -8.28 13.20 6.54
CA THR A 174 -7.06 13.51 5.79
C THR A 174 -7.32 13.71 4.29
N LEU A 175 -8.13 12.85 3.65
CA LEU A 175 -8.52 13.02 2.25
C LEU A 175 -9.30 14.32 2.04
N PHE A 176 -10.33 14.55 2.87
CA PHE A 176 -11.21 15.73 2.76
C PHE A 176 -10.44 17.03 2.93
N ASP A 177 -9.61 17.13 3.98
CA ASP A 177 -8.82 18.33 4.28
C ASP A 177 -7.76 18.59 3.18
N ARG A 178 -7.11 17.53 2.69
CA ARG A 178 -6.04 17.65 1.67
C ARG A 178 -6.53 18.19 0.34
N TYR A 179 -7.72 17.77 -0.07
CA TYR A 179 -8.27 18.11 -1.38
C TYR A 179 -9.43 19.09 -1.31
N GLY A 180 -9.76 19.61 -0.12
CA GLY A 180 -10.85 20.59 0.08
C GLY A 180 -12.22 20.03 -0.31
N LEU A 181 -12.51 18.77 0.07
CA LEU A 181 -13.74 18.10 -0.33
C LEU A 181 -14.89 18.41 0.64
N GLU A 182 -16.08 18.65 0.09
CA GLU A 182 -17.33 18.78 0.84
C GLU A 182 -18.04 17.42 0.93
N LYS A 183 -18.44 17.01 2.15
CA LYS A 183 -19.12 15.73 2.38
C LYS A 183 -20.42 15.62 1.61
N SER A 184 -21.19 16.71 1.54
CA SER A 184 -22.46 16.77 0.81
C SER A 184 -22.33 16.58 -0.71
N GLU A 185 -21.14 16.80 -1.26
CA GLU A 185 -20.82 16.66 -2.67
C GLU A 185 -20.02 15.40 -3.01
N SER A 186 -19.72 14.57 -2.00
CA SER A 186 -18.84 13.42 -2.14
C SER A 186 -19.56 12.10 -1.89
N ILE A 187 -19.18 11.06 -2.63
CA ILE A 187 -19.66 9.68 -2.46
C ILE A 187 -18.47 8.71 -2.49
N MET A 188 -18.56 7.66 -1.67
CA MET A 188 -17.65 6.52 -1.64
C MET A 188 -18.42 5.21 -1.75
#